data_b9624fd64c091289820ca3781fd58631
#
_entry.id   b9624fd64c091289820ca3781fd58631
#
_cell.length_a   1.000
_cell.length_b   1.000
_cell.length_c   1.000
_cell.angle_alpha   90.00
_cell.angle_beta   90.00
_cell.angle_gamma   90.00
#
_symmetry.space_group_name_H-M   'P 1'
#
loop_
_entity.id
_entity.type
_entity.pdbx_description
1 polymer ?
#
loop_
_entity_poly.entity_id
_entity_poly.type
_entity_poly.pdbx_seq_one_letter_code
_entity_poly.pdbx_strand_id
1 'polypeptide(L)'
;MFYSNNLKKLKKIKHCFFSKRNGFSKGIYKSLNCGRGSNDRKKDIDKNLNFVAKKIGIKKNKLILMHQTHSNKVVEVKRNNYKKKIKADAMVTKMKGISLGVLTADCVPIILYDVNNEIIGCIHA
;
A
#
# COMPACT_ATOMS: atom_id res chain seq x y z
N MET A 1 -12.11 3.52 6.70
CA MET A 1 -11.03 2.55 6.93
C MET A 1 -11.64 1.24 7.39
N PHE A 2 -11.15 0.13 6.85
CA PHE A 2 -11.66 -1.20 7.14
C PHE A 2 -10.52 -2.13 7.57
N TYR A 3 -10.85 -3.14 8.36
CA TYR A 3 -9.88 -4.09 8.91
C TYR A 3 -10.42 -5.51 8.78
N SER A 4 -9.55 -6.46 8.44
CA SER A 4 -9.88 -7.89 8.52
C SER A 4 -9.89 -8.34 9.98
N ASN A 5 -10.96 -8.99 10.41
CA ASN A 5 -11.05 -9.52 11.78
C ASN A 5 -9.96 -10.56 12.07
N ASN A 6 -9.58 -11.35 11.07
CA ASN A 6 -8.52 -12.34 11.23
C ASN A 6 -7.15 -11.72 11.43
N LEU A 7 -6.80 -10.70 10.61
CA LEU A 7 -5.51 -10.03 10.70
C LEU A 7 -5.42 -9.09 11.92
N LYS A 8 -6.54 -8.50 12.34
CA LYS A 8 -6.58 -7.59 13.50
C LYS A 8 -6.18 -8.27 14.82
N LYS A 9 -6.37 -9.58 14.93
CA LYS A 9 -5.99 -10.38 16.10
C LYS A 9 -4.47 -10.59 16.21
N LEU A 10 -3.73 -10.37 15.14
CA LEU A 10 -2.29 -10.64 15.08
C LEU A 10 -1.51 -9.41 15.55
N LYS A 11 -0.74 -9.56 16.63
CA LYS A 11 -0.01 -8.45 17.27
C LYS A 11 1.23 -7.98 16.48
N LYS A 12 1.79 -8.85 15.63
CA LYS A 12 3.05 -8.60 14.91
C LYS A 12 2.90 -7.78 13.63
N ILE A 13 1.68 -7.60 13.13
CA ILE A 13 1.39 -6.87 11.89
C ILE A 13 0.34 -5.79 12.10
N LYS A 14 0.39 -4.80 11.23
CA LYS A 14 -0.68 -3.82 11.07
C LYS A 14 -1.19 -3.89 9.64
N HIS A 15 -2.48 -3.69 9.45
CA HIS A 15 -3.10 -3.64 8.13
C HIS A 15 -4.26 -2.65 8.14
N CYS A 16 -4.62 -2.16 6.98
CA CYS A 16 -5.81 -1.32 6.79
C CYS A 16 -6.21 -1.30 5.32
N PHE A 17 -7.50 -1.37 5.06
CA PHE A 17 -8.09 -1.04 3.77
C PHE A 17 -8.65 0.38 3.85
N PHE A 18 -8.08 1.29 3.07
CA PHE A 18 -8.52 2.67 2.99
C PHE A 18 -9.61 2.82 1.94
N SER A 19 -10.66 3.56 2.26
CA SER A 19 -11.62 4.03 1.26
C SER A 19 -11.14 5.33 0.64
N LYS A 20 -11.85 5.83 -0.36
CA LYS A 20 -11.54 7.13 -0.99
C LYS A 20 -11.73 8.35 -0.07
N ARG A 21 -12.23 8.19 1.14
CA ARG A 21 -12.57 9.29 2.07
C ARG A 21 -11.36 9.81 2.83
N ASN A 22 -11.48 11.05 3.33
CA ASN A 22 -10.52 11.72 4.22
C ASN A 22 -9.18 12.09 3.58
N GLY A 23 -9.18 12.27 2.26
CA GLY A 23 -8.01 12.75 1.53
C GLY A 23 -8.08 14.25 1.21
N PHE A 24 -7.07 14.71 0.49
CA PHE A 24 -6.84 16.12 0.16
C PHE A 24 -7.12 16.45 -1.31
N SER A 25 -7.23 15.44 -2.17
CA SER A 25 -7.51 15.63 -3.61
C SER A 25 -8.91 16.17 -3.84
N LYS A 26 -9.07 16.93 -4.92
CA LYS A 26 -10.32 17.61 -5.31
C LYS A 26 -10.82 17.14 -6.66
N GLY A 27 -12.03 17.57 -7.05
CA GLY A 27 -12.63 17.26 -8.33
C GLY A 27 -12.83 15.76 -8.54
N ILE A 28 -12.45 15.26 -9.72
CA ILE A 28 -12.60 13.83 -10.08
C ILE A 28 -11.74 12.91 -9.22
N TYR A 29 -10.69 13.42 -8.58
CA TYR A 29 -9.79 12.66 -7.69
C TYR A 29 -10.20 12.67 -6.22
N LYS A 30 -11.35 13.27 -5.89
CA LYS A 30 -11.81 13.41 -4.49
C LYS A 30 -12.02 12.04 -3.85
N SER A 31 -11.35 11.74 -2.73
CA SER A 31 -10.49 12.61 -1.96
C SER A 31 -9.11 11.96 -1.65
N LEU A 32 -9.04 10.65 -1.38
CA LEU A 32 -7.80 9.95 -0.97
C LEU A 32 -7.12 9.30 -2.18
N ASN A 33 -6.82 10.08 -3.22
CA ASN A 33 -6.06 9.58 -4.35
C ASN A 33 -4.58 9.47 -3.98
N CYS A 34 -4.05 8.25 -4.01
CA CYS A 34 -2.64 7.94 -3.76
C CYS A 34 -1.87 7.57 -5.04
N GLY A 35 -2.52 7.68 -6.19
CA GLY A 35 -1.97 7.28 -7.49
C GLY A 35 -1.01 8.32 -8.07
N ARG A 36 0.30 8.10 -7.91
CA ARG A 36 1.35 8.97 -8.46
C ARG A 36 1.37 9.05 -9.99
N GLY A 37 0.77 8.08 -10.66
CA GLY A 37 0.61 8.06 -12.11
C GLY A 37 -0.62 8.80 -12.64
N SER A 38 -1.47 9.33 -11.77
CA SER A 38 -2.63 10.12 -12.15
C SER A 38 -2.25 11.57 -12.50
N ASN A 39 -3.16 12.29 -13.17
CA ASN A 39 -3.01 13.71 -13.49
C ASN A 39 -3.42 14.64 -12.33
N ASP A 40 -3.57 14.10 -11.13
CA ASP A 40 -3.85 14.87 -9.92
C ASP A 40 -2.65 15.71 -9.47
N ARG A 41 -2.91 16.72 -8.66
CA ARG A 41 -1.84 17.57 -8.12
C ARG A 41 -0.90 16.75 -7.23
N LYS A 42 0.38 16.75 -7.57
CA LYS A 42 1.43 16.03 -6.82
C LYS A 42 1.42 16.36 -5.32
N LYS A 43 1.16 17.62 -4.97
CA LYS A 43 1.06 18.09 -3.57
C LYS A 43 -0.07 17.40 -2.81
N ASP A 44 -1.22 17.18 -3.44
CA ASP A 44 -2.35 16.52 -2.80
C ASP A 44 -2.12 15.01 -2.68
N ILE A 45 -1.55 14.37 -3.69
CA ILE A 45 -1.11 12.97 -3.63
C ILE A 45 -0.10 12.77 -2.50
N ASP A 46 0.87 13.66 -2.34
CA ASP A 46 1.86 13.58 -1.25
C ASP A 46 1.22 13.71 0.13
N LYS A 47 0.24 14.59 0.30
CA LYS A 47 -0.55 14.70 1.54
C LYS A 47 -1.34 13.42 1.81
N ASN A 48 -1.95 12.83 0.78
CA ASN A 48 -2.70 11.59 0.89
C ASN A 48 -1.79 10.43 1.33
N LEU A 49 -0.62 10.30 0.71
CA LEU A 49 0.37 9.28 1.07
C LEU A 49 0.91 9.46 2.51
N ASN A 50 1.13 10.71 2.93
CA ASN A 50 1.50 11.02 4.31
C ASN A 50 0.40 10.62 5.30
N PHE A 51 -0.86 10.90 4.96
CA PHE A 51 -2.01 10.50 5.78
C PHE A 51 -2.09 8.97 5.94
N VAL A 52 -1.98 8.23 4.84
CA VAL A 52 -1.97 6.75 4.86
C VAL A 52 -0.82 6.21 5.70
N ALA A 53 0.40 6.69 5.47
CA ALA A 53 1.58 6.26 6.21
C ALA A 53 1.43 6.52 7.72
N LYS A 54 0.95 7.70 8.11
CA LYS A 54 0.69 8.06 9.52
C LYS A 54 -0.35 7.13 10.16
N LYS A 55 -1.42 6.80 9.44
CA LYS A 55 -2.47 5.88 9.95
C LYS A 55 -1.96 4.46 10.17
N ILE A 56 -1.08 3.97 9.32
CA ILE A 56 -0.40 2.67 9.48
C ILE A 56 0.71 2.73 10.54
N GLY A 57 1.20 3.92 10.89
CA GLY A 57 2.22 4.11 11.91
C GLY A 57 3.65 4.03 11.39
N ILE A 58 3.88 4.46 10.14
CA ILE A 58 5.20 4.53 9.50
C ILE A 58 5.46 5.91 8.89
N LYS A 59 6.71 6.18 8.51
CA LYS A 59 7.05 7.34 7.68
C LYS A 59 6.68 7.09 6.22
N LYS A 60 6.33 8.14 5.46
CA LYS A 60 5.96 8.05 4.03
C LYS A 60 7.00 7.31 3.19
N ASN A 61 8.29 7.52 3.44
CA ASN A 61 9.38 6.87 2.71
C ASN A 61 9.54 5.36 3.03
N LYS A 62 8.77 4.85 3.96
CA LYS A 62 8.66 3.42 4.33
C LYS A 62 7.36 2.77 3.83
N LEU A 63 6.49 3.53 3.21
CA LEU A 63 5.32 3.02 2.48
C LEU A 63 5.75 2.68 1.05
N ILE A 64 5.80 1.40 0.75
CA ILE A 64 6.24 0.88 -0.53
C ILE A 64 5.02 0.62 -1.41
N LEU A 65 4.97 1.32 -2.52
CA LEU A 65 3.97 1.15 -3.57
C LEU A 65 4.65 0.64 -4.84
N MET A 66 3.91 -0.02 -5.68
CA MET A 66 4.39 -0.50 -6.98
C MET A 66 3.68 0.20 -8.12
N HIS A 67 4.30 0.21 -9.29
CA HIS A 67 3.66 0.55 -10.55
C HIS A 67 2.92 -0.69 -11.07
N GLN A 68 1.61 -0.70 -10.87
CA GLN A 68 0.72 -1.82 -11.22
C GLN A 68 0.38 -1.77 -12.70
N THR A 69 0.44 -2.90 -13.38
CA THR A 69 0.21 -3.03 -14.83
C THR A 69 -0.73 -4.18 -15.19
N HIS A 70 -1.48 -4.69 -14.22
CA HIS A 70 -2.36 -5.88 -14.38
C HIS A 70 -1.58 -7.10 -14.87
N SER A 71 -0.40 -7.32 -14.30
CA SER A 71 0.48 -8.45 -14.59
C SER A 71 0.35 -9.55 -13.51
N ASN A 72 0.98 -10.68 -13.76
CA ASN A 72 1.16 -11.75 -12.78
C ASN A 72 2.50 -11.66 -12.03
N LYS A 73 3.21 -10.53 -12.14
CA LYS A 73 4.54 -10.35 -11.57
C LYS A 73 4.48 -10.12 -10.07
N VAL A 74 5.26 -10.90 -9.34
CA VAL A 74 5.51 -10.77 -7.89
C VAL A 74 6.95 -10.32 -7.65
N VAL A 75 7.13 -9.35 -6.76
CA VAL A 75 8.47 -8.87 -6.37
C VAL A 75 8.67 -9.04 -4.88
N GLU A 76 9.78 -9.66 -4.49
CA GLU A 76 10.24 -9.65 -3.10
C GLU A 76 10.94 -8.32 -2.80
N VAL A 77 10.40 -7.57 -1.83
CA VAL A 77 10.96 -6.31 -1.39
C VAL A 77 12.05 -6.57 -0.34
N LYS A 78 13.27 -6.12 -0.65
CA LYS A 78 14.48 -6.29 0.17
C LYS A 78 15.20 -4.96 0.37
N ARG A 79 16.24 -4.95 1.20
CA ARG A 79 17.07 -3.74 1.45
C ARG A 79 17.68 -3.14 0.19
N ASN A 80 18.00 -3.95 -0.80
CA ASN A 80 18.64 -3.53 -2.05
C ASN A 80 17.66 -2.97 -3.10
N ASN A 81 16.34 -3.12 -2.91
CA ASN A 81 15.34 -2.66 -3.90
C ASN A 81 14.17 -1.84 -3.36
N TYR A 82 13.97 -1.75 -2.03
CA TYR A 82 12.77 -1.10 -1.47
C TYR A 82 12.66 0.40 -1.79
N LYS A 83 13.77 1.05 -2.15
CA LYS A 83 13.80 2.45 -2.59
C LYS A 83 13.69 2.62 -4.11
N LYS A 84 13.77 1.52 -4.86
CA LYS A 84 13.70 1.53 -6.33
C LYS A 84 12.24 1.52 -6.79
N LYS A 85 12.02 1.92 -8.05
CA LYS A 85 10.72 1.78 -8.71
C LYS A 85 10.42 0.30 -8.93
N ILE A 86 9.34 -0.19 -8.35
CA ILE A 86 8.88 -1.58 -8.50
C ILE A 86 7.76 -1.61 -9.52
N LYS A 87 7.89 -2.43 -10.57
CA LYS A 87 6.85 -2.68 -11.56
C LYS A 87 6.35 -4.11 -11.39
N ALA A 88 5.18 -4.26 -10.78
CA ALA A 88 4.57 -5.54 -10.42
C ALA A 88 3.12 -5.35 -10.01
N ASP A 89 2.39 -6.42 -9.78
CA ASP A 89 1.03 -6.42 -9.22
C ASP A 89 0.94 -7.21 -7.90
N ALA A 90 2.07 -7.73 -7.41
CA ALA A 90 2.18 -8.27 -6.07
C ALA A 90 3.56 -7.98 -5.48
N MET A 91 3.59 -7.82 -4.17
CA MET A 91 4.82 -7.68 -3.39
C MET A 91 4.76 -8.55 -2.15
N VAL A 92 5.90 -9.09 -1.76
CA VAL A 92 6.11 -9.80 -0.49
C VAL A 92 7.38 -9.28 0.20
N THR A 93 7.43 -9.37 1.53
CA THR A 93 8.65 -8.98 2.26
C THR A 93 8.72 -9.61 3.64
N LYS A 94 9.95 -9.88 4.09
CA LYS A 94 10.32 -10.18 5.49
C LYS A 94 10.82 -8.93 6.24
N MET A 95 11.00 -7.80 5.54
CA MET A 95 11.53 -6.59 6.16
C MET A 95 10.58 -6.05 7.23
N LYS A 96 11.13 -5.71 8.38
CA LYS A 96 10.42 -4.98 9.45
C LYS A 96 10.49 -3.46 9.20
N GLY A 97 9.51 -2.73 9.75
CA GLY A 97 9.50 -1.27 9.71
C GLY A 97 9.14 -0.65 8.36
N ILE A 98 8.63 -1.44 7.41
CA ILE A 98 8.04 -0.97 6.16
C ILE A 98 6.60 -1.44 6.04
N SER A 99 5.85 -0.80 5.16
CA SER A 99 4.50 -1.23 4.78
C SER A 99 4.41 -1.39 3.27
N LEU A 100 3.78 -2.46 2.82
CA LEU A 100 3.44 -2.68 1.43
C LEU A 100 2.03 -2.15 1.15
N GLY A 101 1.81 -1.55 -0.02
CA GLY A 101 0.49 -1.07 -0.41
C GLY A 101 0.17 -1.33 -1.88
N VAL A 102 -1.10 -1.60 -2.14
CA VAL A 102 -1.68 -1.64 -3.48
C VAL A 102 -2.75 -0.58 -3.62
N LEU A 103 -2.91 -0.05 -4.81
CA LEU A 103 -3.94 0.93 -5.15
C LEU A 103 -5.01 0.25 -6.00
N THR A 104 -6.27 0.46 -5.65
CA THR A 104 -7.40 -0.07 -6.42
C THR A 104 -8.48 0.99 -6.58
N ALA A 105 -9.19 0.94 -7.68
CA ALA A 105 -10.46 1.63 -7.86
C ALA A 105 -11.61 0.60 -7.77
N ASP A 106 -11.61 -0.38 -8.65
CA ASP A 106 -12.60 -1.43 -8.80
C ASP A 106 -12.00 -2.86 -8.77
N CYS A 107 -10.67 -2.97 -8.79
CA CYS A 107 -9.95 -4.24 -8.63
C CYS A 107 -9.93 -4.70 -7.16
N VAL A 108 -9.55 -5.96 -6.92
CA VAL A 108 -9.53 -6.58 -5.59
C VAL A 108 -8.16 -6.44 -4.93
N PRO A 109 -8.05 -5.73 -3.79
CA PRO A 109 -6.83 -5.75 -2.99
C PRO A 109 -6.82 -6.98 -2.07
N ILE A 110 -5.72 -7.73 -2.08
CA ILE A 110 -5.53 -8.90 -1.23
C ILE A 110 -4.34 -8.65 -0.30
N ILE A 111 -4.51 -8.90 0.98
CA ILE A 111 -3.45 -8.86 1.99
C ILE A 111 -3.19 -10.29 2.49
N LEU A 112 -1.94 -10.68 2.52
CA LEU A 112 -1.49 -11.99 2.98
C LEU A 112 -0.49 -11.84 4.13
N TYR A 113 -0.52 -12.79 5.05
CA TYR A 113 0.47 -12.92 6.11
C TYR A 113 0.79 -14.39 6.40
N ASP A 114 2.06 -14.74 6.25
CA ASP A 114 2.61 -16.01 6.71
C ASP A 114 3.08 -15.86 8.16
N VAL A 115 2.34 -16.45 9.08
CA VAL A 115 2.60 -16.35 10.52
C VAL A 115 3.92 -17.04 10.90
N ASN A 116 4.25 -18.16 10.25
CA ASN A 116 5.44 -18.96 10.59
C ASN A 116 6.73 -18.28 10.12
N ASN A 117 6.73 -17.74 8.91
CA ASN A 117 7.91 -17.10 8.33
C ASN A 117 7.93 -15.58 8.51
N GLU A 118 6.87 -15.00 9.11
CA GLU A 118 6.70 -13.56 9.29
C GLU A 118 6.83 -12.76 7.98
N ILE A 119 6.21 -13.29 6.91
CA ILE A 119 6.17 -12.64 5.60
C ILE A 119 4.82 -11.94 5.43
N ILE A 120 4.87 -10.67 5.06
CA ILE A 120 3.68 -9.94 4.60
C ILE A 120 3.65 -9.90 3.08
N GLY A 121 2.45 -9.87 2.51
CA GLY A 121 2.25 -9.71 1.08
C GLY A 121 1.03 -8.86 0.77
N CYS A 122 1.04 -8.23 -0.40
CA CYS A 122 -0.11 -7.56 -0.96
C CYS A 122 -0.20 -7.82 -2.47
N ILE A 123 -1.43 -7.96 -2.96
CA ILE A 123 -1.72 -8.29 -4.35
C ILE A 123 -2.80 -7.35 -4.87
N HIS A 124 -2.60 -6.87 -6.08
CA HIS A 124 -3.59 -6.22 -6.93
C HIS A 124 -4.16 -7.28 -7.91
N ALA A 125 -5.40 -7.67 -7.70
CA ALA A 125 -6.08 -8.71 -8.52
C ALA A 125 -7.28 -8.14 -9.29
#